data_2bd1a466e9c1cfd9623c89aab265dc9d
#
_entry.id   2bd1a466e9c1cfd9623c89aab265dc9d
#
_cell.length_a   1.000
_cell.length_b   1.000
_cell.length_c   1.000
_cell.angle_alpha   90.00
_cell.angle_beta   90.00
_cell.angle_gamma   90.00
#
_symmetry.space_group_name_H-M   'P 1'
#
loop_
_entity.id
_entity.type
_entity.pdbx_description
1 polymer ?
#
loop_
_entity_poly.entity_id
_entity_poly.type
_entity_poly.pdbx_seq_one_letter_code
_entity_poly.pdbx_strand_id
1 'polypeptide(L)'
;MANFMQMLGHIHISENGGYTMKLISKGAAAAAGLLAVLPAHAADLDPTANGFTMICAVLVILMTLPGIALFYGGLVRTKNVLSILVQSLAVFSLMYVLWGIYGYSLAFTGPIEDGSAWHTLFFGDFSKFFLSGITPDTVLDSGLSELTYFCFQGAFAAITA
;
A
#
# COMPACT_ATOMS: atom_id res chain seq x y z
N MET A 1 53.08 44.91 7.89
CA MET A 1 51.89 44.18 8.42
C MET A 1 50.65 44.23 7.50
N ALA A 2 50.55 45.26 6.62
CA ALA A 2 49.38 45.36 5.73
C ALA A 2 49.35 44.35 4.56
N ASN A 3 50.49 43.90 4.06
CA ASN A 3 50.55 42.97 2.94
C ASN A 3 50.25 41.49 3.27
N PHE A 4 50.31 41.12 4.56
CA PHE A 4 49.99 39.75 4.96
C PHE A 4 48.47 39.54 5.12
N MET A 5 47.74 40.57 5.48
CA MET A 5 46.27 40.51 5.54
C MET A 5 45.59 40.50 4.17
N GLN A 6 46.25 41.12 3.17
CA GLN A 6 45.73 41.06 1.79
C GLN A 6 45.95 39.68 1.12
N MET A 7 46.97 38.95 1.56
CA MET A 7 47.28 37.64 1.04
C MET A 7 46.36 36.53 1.59
N LEU A 8 45.78 36.70 2.79
CA LEU A 8 44.80 35.80 3.39
C LEU A 8 43.37 36.02 2.87
N GLY A 9 43.09 37.19 2.27
CA GLY A 9 41.78 37.51 1.67
C GLY A 9 41.50 36.83 0.35
N HIS A 10 42.48 36.16 -0.25
CA HIS A 10 42.37 35.46 -1.52
C HIS A 10 42.36 33.93 -1.40
N ILE A 11 42.03 33.38 -0.24
CA ILE A 11 41.69 31.97 -0.11
C ILE A 11 40.26 31.78 -0.66
N HIS A 12 40.22 31.62 -1.91
CA HIS A 12 39.46 30.73 -2.76
C HIS A 12 38.43 29.83 -2.08
N ILE A 13 37.37 30.44 -1.52
CA ILE A 13 36.18 29.70 -1.04
C ILE A 13 35.11 29.63 -2.16
N SER A 14 35.39 30.16 -3.34
CA SER A 14 34.37 30.36 -4.38
C SER A 14 34.22 29.26 -5.42
N GLU A 15 35.18 28.34 -5.60
CA GLU A 15 35.08 27.39 -6.71
C GLU A 15 34.46 26.04 -6.34
N ASN A 16 34.70 25.53 -5.14
CA ASN A 16 34.18 24.21 -4.77
C ASN A 16 32.67 24.21 -4.48
N GLY A 17 32.11 25.31 -4.01
CA GLY A 17 30.65 25.43 -3.77
C GLY A 17 29.84 25.44 -5.07
N GLY A 18 30.39 26.06 -6.12
CA GLY A 18 29.74 26.12 -7.42
C GLY A 18 29.71 24.77 -8.16
N TYR A 19 30.75 23.97 -8.03
CA TYR A 19 30.82 22.63 -8.64
C TYR A 19 29.94 21.65 -7.93
N THR A 20 29.88 21.68 -6.59
CA THR A 20 29.01 20.82 -5.82
C THR A 20 27.52 21.15 -6.04
N MET A 21 27.15 22.43 -6.09
CA MET A 21 25.78 22.83 -6.45
C MET A 21 25.40 22.45 -7.88
N LYS A 22 26.31 22.62 -8.85
CA LYS A 22 26.08 22.22 -10.24
C LYS A 22 26.00 20.69 -10.39
N LEU A 23 26.78 19.93 -9.63
CA LEU A 23 26.70 18.46 -9.59
C LEU A 23 25.41 17.98 -8.95
N ILE A 24 24.98 18.61 -7.85
CA ILE A 24 23.70 18.29 -7.17
C ILE A 24 22.53 18.66 -8.08
N SER A 25 22.56 19.81 -8.74
CA SER A 25 21.49 20.21 -9.68
C SER A 25 21.44 19.32 -10.91
N LYS A 26 22.58 18.90 -11.45
CA LYS A 26 22.65 17.94 -12.58
C LYS A 26 22.23 16.54 -12.13
N GLY A 27 22.59 16.12 -10.93
CA GLY A 27 22.14 14.85 -10.34
C GLY A 27 20.64 14.84 -10.06
N ALA A 28 20.10 15.93 -9.52
CA ALA A 28 18.67 16.10 -9.31
C ALA A 28 17.87 16.18 -10.62
N ALA A 29 18.40 16.87 -11.63
CA ALA A 29 17.80 16.92 -12.96
C ALA A 29 17.85 15.56 -13.68
N ALA A 30 18.95 14.81 -13.52
CA ALA A 30 19.06 13.46 -14.06
C ALA A 30 18.12 12.48 -13.34
N ALA A 31 17.98 12.58 -12.01
CA ALA A 31 17.04 11.79 -11.24
C ALA A 31 15.57 12.14 -11.57
N ALA A 32 15.27 13.44 -11.73
CA ALA A 32 13.96 13.90 -12.17
C ALA A 32 13.67 13.47 -13.61
N GLY A 33 14.67 13.50 -14.50
CA GLY A 33 14.56 13.00 -15.87
C GLY A 33 14.36 11.48 -15.94
N LEU A 34 14.99 10.72 -15.03
CA LEU A 34 14.81 9.27 -14.93
C LEU A 34 13.39 8.92 -14.41
N LEU A 35 12.88 9.71 -13.47
CA LEU A 35 11.50 9.59 -12.98
C LEU A 35 10.45 10.02 -14.00
N ALA A 36 10.79 10.98 -14.87
CA ALA A 36 9.89 11.45 -15.94
C ALA A 36 9.87 10.52 -17.18
N VAL A 37 10.81 9.59 -17.28
CA VAL A 37 10.89 8.57 -18.36
C VAL A 37 10.20 7.27 -17.96
N LEU A 38 9.72 7.16 -16.71
CA LEU A 38 8.70 6.15 -16.42
C LEU A 38 7.47 6.53 -17.23
N PRO A 39 7.11 5.80 -18.29
CA PRO A 39 5.88 6.08 -18.99
C PRO A 39 4.78 6.03 -17.94
N ALA A 40 3.96 7.08 -17.88
CA ALA A 40 2.62 6.97 -17.29
C ALA A 40 1.83 6.02 -18.23
N HIS A 41 2.14 4.73 -18.12
CA HIS A 41 1.27 3.72 -18.68
C HIS A 41 -0.01 3.86 -17.87
N ALA A 42 -1.09 4.23 -18.55
CA ALA A 42 -2.40 3.81 -18.09
C ALA A 42 -2.23 2.32 -17.81
N ALA A 43 -2.33 1.95 -16.53
CA ALA A 43 -1.95 0.62 -16.09
C ALA A 43 -2.86 -0.36 -16.83
N ASP A 44 -2.27 -1.06 -17.79
CA ASP A 44 -2.99 -2.10 -18.50
C ASP A 44 -3.03 -3.32 -17.59
N LEU A 45 -4.15 -4.02 -17.57
CA LEU A 45 -4.33 -5.20 -16.74
C LEU A 45 -3.27 -6.25 -17.13
N ASP A 46 -2.44 -6.66 -16.18
CA ASP A 46 -1.59 -7.84 -16.34
C ASP A 46 -2.39 -9.10 -15.98
N PRO A 47 -2.81 -9.90 -16.95
CA PRO A 47 -3.60 -11.09 -16.70
C PRO A 47 -2.87 -12.12 -15.84
N THR A 48 -1.52 -12.19 -15.95
CA THR A 48 -0.69 -13.14 -15.20
C THR A 48 -0.62 -12.76 -13.74
N ALA A 49 -0.28 -11.51 -13.45
CA ALA A 49 -0.22 -11.00 -12.07
C ALA A 49 -1.60 -11.05 -11.40
N ASN A 50 -2.65 -10.70 -12.14
CA ASN A 50 -4.02 -10.73 -11.65
C ASN A 50 -4.48 -12.16 -11.34
N GLY A 51 -4.24 -13.12 -12.23
CA GLY A 51 -4.57 -14.53 -12.03
C GLY A 51 -3.80 -15.15 -10.86
N PHE A 52 -2.52 -14.83 -10.72
CA PHE A 52 -1.70 -15.29 -9.59
C PHE A 52 -2.24 -14.73 -8.25
N THR A 53 -2.58 -13.46 -8.20
CA THR A 53 -3.13 -12.83 -6.99
C THR A 53 -4.50 -13.42 -6.61
N MET A 54 -5.35 -13.77 -7.59
CA MET A 54 -6.60 -14.47 -7.34
C MET A 54 -6.39 -15.83 -6.70
N ILE A 55 -5.41 -16.61 -7.20
CA ILE A 55 -5.05 -17.90 -6.60
C ILE A 55 -4.56 -17.71 -5.17
N CYS A 56 -3.70 -16.71 -4.94
CA CYS A 56 -3.24 -16.37 -3.60
C CYS A 56 -4.39 -15.98 -2.66
N ALA A 57 -5.37 -15.21 -3.12
CA ALA A 57 -6.55 -14.87 -2.33
C ALA A 57 -7.34 -16.11 -1.91
N VAL A 58 -7.55 -17.06 -2.83
CA VAL A 58 -8.23 -18.33 -2.52
C VAL A 58 -7.43 -19.14 -1.49
N LEU A 59 -6.11 -19.19 -1.60
CA LEU A 59 -5.25 -19.91 -0.65
C LEU A 59 -5.29 -19.27 0.75
N VAL A 60 -5.35 -17.94 0.86
CA VAL A 60 -5.50 -17.24 2.15
C VAL A 60 -6.85 -17.55 2.77
N ILE A 61 -7.94 -17.56 1.99
CA ILE A 61 -9.27 -17.94 2.47
C ILE A 61 -9.27 -19.41 2.94
N LEU A 62 -8.63 -20.30 2.19
CA LEU A 62 -8.48 -21.72 2.57
C LEU A 62 -7.69 -21.86 3.89
N MET A 63 -6.65 -21.04 4.09
CA MET A 63 -5.91 -21.02 5.33
C MET A 63 -6.78 -20.56 6.51
N THR A 64 -7.64 -19.57 6.29
CA THR A 64 -8.50 -19.00 7.33
C THR A 64 -9.67 -19.89 7.70
N LEU A 65 -10.52 -20.23 6.74
CA LEU A 65 -11.77 -20.94 7.02
C LEU A 65 -11.53 -22.40 7.45
N PRO A 66 -10.99 -23.30 6.61
CA PRO A 66 -10.73 -24.66 7.07
C PRO A 66 -9.47 -24.78 7.93
N GLY A 67 -8.40 -24.05 7.62
CA GLY A 67 -7.11 -24.18 8.31
C GLY A 67 -7.20 -23.78 9.77
N ILE A 68 -7.52 -22.53 10.06
CA ILE A 68 -7.58 -21.99 11.43
C ILE A 68 -8.75 -22.62 12.19
N ALA A 69 -9.92 -22.75 11.57
CA ALA A 69 -11.08 -23.32 12.24
C ALA A 69 -10.85 -24.77 12.69
N LEU A 70 -10.22 -25.60 11.84
CA LEU A 70 -9.88 -26.97 12.20
C LEU A 70 -8.73 -27.04 13.21
N PHE A 71 -7.76 -26.15 13.13
CA PHE A 71 -6.69 -26.05 14.10
C PHE A 71 -7.24 -25.79 15.51
N TYR A 72 -8.02 -24.75 15.68
CA TYR A 72 -8.65 -24.44 16.97
C TYR A 72 -9.71 -25.49 17.37
N GLY A 73 -10.44 -26.04 16.39
CA GLY A 73 -11.36 -27.15 16.62
C GLY A 73 -10.68 -28.39 17.20
N GLY A 74 -9.42 -28.65 16.77
CA GLY A 74 -8.62 -29.77 17.29
C GLY A 74 -8.11 -29.56 18.73
N LEU A 75 -8.02 -28.33 19.20
CA LEU A 75 -7.57 -27.99 20.56
C LEU A 75 -8.68 -28.06 21.62
N VAL A 76 -9.94 -28.08 21.20
CA VAL A 76 -11.10 -28.10 22.14
C VAL A 76 -11.68 -29.49 22.30
N ARG A 77 -12.49 -29.67 23.32
CA ARG A 77 -13.24 -30.93 23.54
C ARG A 77 -14.19 -31.19 22.36
N THR A 78 -14.32 -32.44 21.93
CA THR A 78 -15.10 -32.88 20.78
C THR A 78 -16.51 -32.27 20.71
N LYS A 79 -17.18 -32.10 21.85
CA LYS A 79 -18.51 -31.49 21.93
C LYS A 79 -18.54 -30.00 21.56
N ASN A 80 -17.38 -29.30 21.59
CA ASN A 80 -17.28 -27.85 21.35
C ASN A 80 -16.73 -27.54 19.95
N VAL A 81 -16.30 -28.52 19.16
CA VAL A 81 -15.71 -28.33 17.83
C VAL A 81 -16.62 -27.54 16.90
N LEU A 82 -17.91 -27.90 16.86
CA LEU A 82 -18.90 -27.23 16.00
C LEU A 82 -19.04 -25.74 16.38
N SER A 83 -19.02 -25.44 17.68
CA SER A 83 -19.09 -24.04 18.15
C SER A 83 -17.93 -23.20 17.64
N ILE A 84 -16.70 -23.72 17.67
CA ILE A 84 -15.50 -23.04 17.16
C ILE A 84 -15.58 -22.83 15.64
N LEU A 85 -16.03 -23.85 14.90
CA LEU A 85 -16.19 -23.74 13.45
C LEU A 85 -17.19 -22.65 13.07
N VAL A 86 -18.34 -22.60 13.75
CA VAL A 86 -19.36 -21.57 13.50
C VAL A 86 -18.86 -20.18 13.88
N GLN A 87 -18.16 -20.05 15.01
CA GLN A 87 -17.58 -18.76 15.44
C GLN A 87 -16.55 -18.25 14.44
N SER A 88 -15.62 -19.10 13.97
CA SER A 88 -14.62 -18.73 12.99
C SER A 88 -15.26 -18.24 11.68
N LEU A 89 -16.30 -18.95 11.21
CA LEU A 89 -17.04 -18.54 10.01
C LEU A 89 -17.78 -17.22 10.22
N ALA A 90 -18.41 -17.04 11.38
CA ALA A 90 -19.14 -15.82 11.69
C ALA A 90 -18.23 -14.59 11.78
N VAL A 91 -17.08 -14.72 12.45
CA VAL A 91 -16.07 -13.65 12.55
C VAL A 91 -15.51 -13.31 11.16
N PHE A 92 -15.11 -14.32 10.38
CA PHE A 92 -14.63 -14.13 9.02
C PHE A 92 -15.65 -13.35 8.16
N SER A 93 -16.90 -13.78 8.17
CA SER A 93 -17.97 -13.15 7.40
C SER A 93 -18.23 -11.71 7.83
N LEU A 94 -18.28 -11.46 9.15
CA LEU A 94 -18.45 -10.12 9.69
C LEU A 94 -17.31 -9.20 9.29
N MET A 95 -16.07 -9.63 9.45
CA MET A 95 -14.90 -8.82 9.11
C MET A 95 -14.81 -8.53 7.62
N TYR A 96 -15.20 -9.49 6.78
CA TYR A 96 -15.19 -9.28 5.33
C TYR A 96 -16.26 -8.27 4.89
N VAL A 97 -17.43 -8.27 5.54
CA VAL A 97 -18.47 -7.26 5.30
C VAL A 97 -18.00 -5.88 5.77
N LEU A 98 -17.44 -5.77 6.96
CA LEU A 98 -16.88 -4.49 7.47
C LEU A 98 -15.74 -3.97 6.60
N TRP A 99 -14.92 -4.87 6.07
CA TRP A 99 -13.88 -4.54 5.11
C TRP A 99 -14.45 -3.89 3.84
N GLY A 100 -15.52 -4.45 3.27
CA GLY A 100 -16.21 -3.90 2.11
C GLY A 100 -16.91 -2.56 2.39
N ILE A 101 -17.43 -2.36 3.59
CA ILE A 101 -18.13 -1.13 3.95
C ILE A 101 -17.15 0.04 4.10
N TYR A 102 -16.16 -0.08 4.97
CA TYR A 102 -15.26 1.04 5.29
C TYR A 102 -13.78 0.65 5.38
N GLY A 103 -13.45 -0.61 5.68
CA GLY A 103 -12.08 -1.04 5.95
C GLY A 103 -11.15 -0.77 4.77
N TYR A 104 -11.58 -1.10 3.57
CA TYR A 104 -10.81 -0.87 2.34
C TYR A 104 -10.59 0.62 2.09
N SER A 105 -11.61 1.45 2.26
CA SER A 105 -11.48 2.89 2.10
C SER A 105 -10.47 3.50 3.07
N LEU A 106 -10.56 3.14 4.34
CA LEU A 106 -9.63 3.66 5.36
C LEU A 106 -8.19 3.20 5.16
N ALA A 107 -7.97 2.00 4.59
CA ALA A 107 -6.65 1.43 4.42
C ALA A 107 -5.95 1.88 3.13
N PHE A 108 -6.69 2.07 2.04
CA PHE A 108 -6.10 2.24 0.70
C PHE A 108 -6.51 3.53 -0.02
N THR A 109 -7.23 4.41 0.63
CA THR A 109 -7.38 5.77 0.14
C THR A 109 -6.21 6.59 0.62
N GLY A 110 -5.43 7.14 -0.31
CA GLY A 110 -4.26 7.96 0.01
C GLY A 110 -4.62 9.25 0.76
N PRO A 111 -3.64 9.94 1.32
CA PRO A 111 -3.85 11.23 1.96
C PRO A 111 -4.46 12.21 0.95
N ILE A 112 -5.47 12.96 1.37
CA ILE A 112 -6.06 14.03 0.57
C ILE A 112 -4.94 15.03 0.24
N GLU A 113 -4.77 15.39 -1.03
CA GLU A 113 -3.70 16.26 -1.53
C GLU A 113 -3.62 17.63 -0.84
N ASP A 114 -4.69 18.06 -0.19
CA ASP A 114 -4.78 19.34 0.50
C ASP A 114 -4.03 19.41 1.85
N GLY A 115 -3.31 18.37 2.25
CA GLY A 115 -2.25 18.40 3.28
C GLY A 115 -2.55 19.02 4.65
N SER A 116 -3.79 19.45 4.92
CA SER A 116 -4.08 20.28 6.08
C SER A 116 -4.62 19.54 7.31
N ALA A 117 -4.92 18.26 7.20
CA ALA A 117 -5.54 17.54 8.31
C ALA A 117 -4.63 16.41 8.81
N TRP A 118 -4.16 16.54 10.06
CA TRP A 118 -3.34 15.52 10.73
C TRP A 118 -3.99 14.12 10.76
N HIS A 119 -5.33 14.04 10.70
CA HIS A 119 -6.04 12.75 10.67
C HIS A 119 -5.83 11.99 9.37
N THR A 120 -5.56 12.65 8.25
CA THR A 120 -5.29 11.97 6.98
C THR A 120 -3.94 11.25 6.95
N LEU A 121 -3.04 11.56 7.91
CA LEU A 121 -1.78 10.84 8.09
C LEU A 121 -1.97 9.46 8.72
N PHE A 122 -3.07 9.25 9.45
CA PHE A 122 -3.34 8.00 10.18
C PHE A 122 -4.50 7.21 9.59
N PHE A 123 -5.44 7.88 8.93
CA PHE A 123 -6.63 7.26 8.34
C PHE A 123 -6.76 7.74 6.90
N GLY A 124 -7.10 6.82 6.00
CA GLY A 124 -7.49 7.18 4.64
C GLY A 124 -8.83 7.95 4.61
N ASP A 125 -9.20 8.39 3.42
CA ASP A 125 -10.48 9.03 3.17
C ASP A 125 -11.61 8.01 2.98
N PHE A 126 -12.87 8.46 3.07
CA PHE A 126 -14.07 7.66 2.81
C PHE A 126 -14.51 7.68 1.34
N SER A 127 -13.65 8.10 0.42
CA SER A 127 -13.99 8.22 -1.00
C SER A 127 -14.37 6.89 -1.65
N LYS A 128 -13.84 5.78 -1.15
CA LYS A 128 -14.14 4.41 -1.61
C LYS A 128 -15.11 3.65 -0.69
N PHE A 129 -15.90 4.39 0.09
CA PHE A 129 -16.91 3.80 0.98
C PHE A 129 -17.91 2.95 0.18
N PHE A 130 -18.23 1.75 0.64
CA PHE A 130 -19.02 0.75 -0.10
C PHE A 130 -18.47 0.42 -1.49
N LEU A 131 -17.14 0.42 -1.67
CA LEU A 131 -16.49 0.19 -2.96
C LEU A 131 -16.90 1.22 -4.06
N SER A 132 -17.27 2.43 -3.65
CA SER A 132 -17.63 3.50 -4.57
C SER A 132 -16.48 3.80 -5.53
N GLY A 133 -16.77 3.84 -6.82
CA GLY A 133 -15.77 4.10 -7.86
C GLY A 133 -14.92 2.89 -8.27
N ILE A 134 -15.07 1.74 -7.62
CA ILE A 134 -14.37 0.51 -8.00
C ILE A 134 -15.24 -0.28 -8.96
N THR A 135 -14.73 -0.48 -10.17
CA THR A 135 -15.37 -1.26 -11.23
C THR A 135 -14.48 -2.44 -11.62
N PRO A 136 -14.98 -3.46 -12.31
CA PRO A 136 -14.13 -4.55 -12.83
C PRO A 136 -13.00 -4.07 -13.74
N ASP A 137 -13.14 -2.92 -14.35
CA ASP A 137 -12.17 -2.32 -15.29
C ASP A 137 -11.17 -1.38 -14.57
N THR A 138 -11.35 -1.15 -13.27
CA THR A 138 -10.43 -0.33 -12.49
C THR A 138 -9.13 -1.08 -12.25
N VAL A 139 -8.03 -0.57 -12.80
CA VAL A 139 -6.70 -1.18 -12.69
C VAL A 139 -5.81 -0.28 -11.83
N LEU A 140 -5.12 -0.89 -10.88
CA LEU A 140 -4.11 -0.23 -10.06
C LEU A 140 -2.81 0.00 -10.86
N ASP A 141 -1.97 0.94 -10.45
CA ASP A 141 -0.66 1.22 -11.06
C ASP A 141 0.25 -0.03 -11.13
N SER A 142 -0.04 -1.03 -10.31
CA SER A 142 0.63 -2.34 -10.30
C SER A 142 0.18 -3.29 -11.43
N GLY A 143 -0.79 -2.92 -12.28
CA GLY A 143 -1.38 -3.79 -13.29
C GLY A 143 -2.39 -4.81 -12.75
N LEU A 144 -2.77 -4.71 -11.47
CA LEU A 144 -3.78 -5.56 -10.85
C LEU A 144 -5.17 -4.92 -10.95
N SER A 145 -6.21 -5.73 -11.18
CA SER A 145 -7.58 -5.27 -10.97
C SER A 145 -7.77 -4.88 -9.51
N GLU A 146 -8.32 -3.68 -9.27
CA GLU A 146 -8.57 -3.20 -7.92
C GLU A 146 -9.52 -4.12 -7.15
N LEU A 147 -10.45 -4.76 -7.84
CA LEU A 147 -11.36 -5.72 -7.25
C LEU A 147 -10.63 -6.99 -6.77
N THR A 148 -9.66 -7.49 -7.55
CA THR A 148 -8.80 -8.61 -7.14
C THR A 148 -7.96 -8.26 -5.92
N TYR A 149 -7.39 -7.06 -5.92
CA TYR A 149 -6.63 -6.56 -4.79
C TYR A 149 -7.49 -6.39 -3.53
N PHE A 150 -8.72 -5.86 -3.68
CA PHE A 150 -9.70 -5.79 -2.60
C PHE A 150 -9.99 -7.15 -1.97
N CYS A 151 -10.24 -8.18 -2.81
CA CYS A 151 -10.51 -9.54 -2.34
C CYS A 151 -9.31 -10.15 -1.60
N PHE A 152 -8.11 -9.96 -2.13
CA PHE A 152 -6.88 -10.46 -1.54
C PHE A 152 -6.62 -9.82 -0.17
N GLN A 153 -6.70 -8.49 -0.07
CA GLN A 153 -6.48 -7.78 1.18
C GLN A 153 -7.61 -8.01 2.21
N GLY A 154 -8.84 -8.18 1.74
CA GLY A 154 -9.97 -8.55 2.59
C GLY A 154 -9.80 -9.90 3.28
N ALA A 155 -9.19 -10.86 2.60
CA ALA A 155 -8.85 -12.15 3.19
C ALA A 155 -7.84 -12.01 4.36
N PHE A 156 -6.86 -11.11 4.23
CA PHE A 156 -5.93 -10.79 5.32
C PHE A 156 -6.59 -10.03 6.47
N ALA A 157 -7.47 -9.09 6.17
CA ALA A 157 -8.24 -8.40 7.21
C ALA A 157 -9.08 -9.37 8.01
N ALA A 158 -9.70 -10.34 7.35
CA ALA A 158 -10.54 -11.35 8.00
C ALA A 158 -9.74 -12.40 8.80
N ILE A 159 -8.51 -12.75 8.39
CA ILE A 159 -7.67 -13.70 9.15
C ILE A 159 -7.07 -13.07 10.40
N THR A 160 -6.95 -11.75 10.44
CA THR A 160 -6.36 -11.03 11.56
C THR A 160 -7.31 -10.92 12.76
N ALA A 161 -8.62 -11.05 12.55
CA ALA A 161 -9.64 -10.96 13.57
C ALA A 161 -9.87 -12.27 14.31
#